data_0873d4473ffb683669166d9c4d662922
#
_entry.id   0873d4473ffb683669166d9c4d662922
#
_cell.length_a   1.000
_cell.length_b   1.000
_cell.length_c   1.000
_cell.angle_alpha   90.00
_cell.angle_beta   90.00
_cell.angle_gamma   90.00
#
_symmetry.space_group_name_H-M   'P 1'
#
loop_
_entity.id
_entity.type
_entity.pdbx_description
1 polymer ?
#
loop_
_entity_poly.entity_id
_entity_poly.type
_entity_poly.pdbx_seq_one_letter_code
_entity_poly.pdbx_strand_id
1 'polypeptide(L)'
;MKKPDSFPAQQQSQPGKEYKMIPEPEIIRKDYTGSNKLKGKTALITGGDSGIGRSVAVHFAREGANIAIAYYNETKDAEDTKKMILEEGQECLLLKGDLKKEAFCRNIVKKTIAKFGSLNILVNNAAVQFPEKEIQKIDKKQILETFETNIFPFFYVSIEAMKHMKKGDTIINTTSVTAYRGSAHLLDYSSTKGSIVSFTRSASNMLAEKGIRVNGVAPGPIWTPLIPSSFDGKEVKKFGKDTPMGRAGQPSEVAPAYVFLASQDASYMTGQILHINGGEIVGG
;
A
#
# COMPACT_ATOMS: atom_id res chain seq x y z
N MET A 1 -5.16 -22.23 -7.13
CA MET A 1 -6.34 -22.52 -6.27
C MET A 1 -7.50 -21.61 -6.70
N LYS A 2 -8.75 -22.08 -6.57
CA LYS A 2 -9.93 -21.22 -6.79
C LYS A 2 -9.96 -20.17 -5.69
N LYS A 3 -10.06 -18.89 -6.04
CA LYS A 3 -10.17 -17.80 -5.08
C LYS A 3 -11.55 -17.87 -4.39
N PRO A 4 -11.67 -17.52 -3.10
CA PRO A 4 -12.95 -17.58 -2.41
C PRO A 4 -13.95 -16.59 -2.99
N ASP A 5 -15.17 -17.06 -3.25
CA ASP A 5 -16.27 -16.22 -3.76
C ASP A 5 -16.96 -15.42 -2.63
N SER A 6 -16.69 -15.75 -1.37
CA SER A 6 -17.20 -15.05 -0.17
C SER A 6 -16.33 -15.37 1.05
N PHE A 7 -16.44 -14.52 2.07
CA PHE A 7 -15.71 -14.66 3.32
C PHE A 7 -16.68 -14.97 4.48
N PRO A 8 -16.24 -15.71 5.53
CA PRO A 8 -17.04 -15.84 6.74
C PRO A 8 -17.23 -14.49 7.42
N ALA A 9 -18.34 -14.33 8.15
CA ALA A 9 -18.56 -13.13 8.95
C ALA A 9 -17.48 -13.03 10.02
N GLN A 10 -16.76 -11.92 10.01
CA GLN A 10 -15.73 -11.61 10.99
C GLN A 10 -15.57 -10.10 11.14
N GLN A 11 -15.09 -9.65 12.28
CA GLN A 11 -14.86 -8.25 12.59
C GLN A 11 -13.64 -8.12 13.50
N GLN A 12 -12.89 -7.05 13.34
CA GLN A 12 -11.73 -6.69 14.15
C GLN A 12 -11.80 -5.20 14.50
N SER A 13 -11.00 -4.77 15.48
CA SER A 13 -10.73 -3.35 15.72
C SER A 13 -9.56 -2.87 14.84
N GLN A 14 -9.53 -1.59 14.48
CA GLN A 14 -8.37 -0.99 13.80
C GLN A 14 -7.22 -0.75 14.79
N PRO A 15 -5.99 -0.97 14.31
CA PRO A 15 -5.65 -1.59 13.04
C PRO A 15 -5.96 -3.10 13.05
N GLY A 16 -6.38 -3.62 11.89
CA GLY A 16 -6.68 -5.05 11.72
C GLY A 16 -5.41 -5.91 11.77
N LYS A 17 -5.55 -7.16 12.19
CA LYS A 17 -4.46 -8.13 12.33
C LYS A 17 -4.62 -9.24 11.31
N GLU A 18 -3.64 -9.41 10.43
CA GLU A 18 -3.72 -10.37 9.34
C GLU A 18 -3.76 -11.83 9.83
N TYR A 19 -2.95 -12.16 10.84
CA TYR A 19 -2.92 -13.49 11.44
C TYR A 19 -4.24 -13.93 12.09
N LYS A 20 -5.24 -13.03 12.19
CA LYS A 20 -6.59 -13.33 12.69
C LYS A 20 -7.64 -13.45 11.59
N MET A 21 -7.26 -13.23 10.35
CA MET A 21 -8.20 -13.31 9.23
C MET A 21 -8.52 -14.77 8.85
N ILE A 22 -9.76 -15.04 8.49
CA ILE A 22 -10.24 -16.34 8.00
C ILE A 22 -11.00 -16.12 6.68
N PRO A 23 -10.51 -16.68 5.55
CA PRO A 23 -9.18 -17.24 5.37
C PRO A 23 -8.08 -16.17 5.45
N GLU A 24 -6.85 -16.58 5.69
CA GLU A 24 -5.71 -15.67 5.55
C GLU A 24 -5.61 -15.18 4.09
N PRO A 25 -5.17 -13.91 3.86
CA PRO A 25 -4.93 -13.41 2.51
C PRO A 25 -3.82 -14.18 1.79
N GLU A 26 -3.95 -14.31 0.48
CA GLU A 26 -2.86 -14.82 -0.35
C GLU A 26 -1.83 -13.70 -0.59
N ILE A 27 -0.66 -13.84 0.00
CA ILE A 27 0.40 -12.82 -0.04
C ILE A 27 1.25 -12.92 -1.30
N ILE A 28 1.64 -14.12 -1.67
CA ILE A 28 2.38 -14.39 -2.91
C ILE A 28 1.90 -15.70 -3.52
N ARG A 29 1.72 -15.75 -4.82
CA ARG A 29 1.32 -16.97 -5.50
C ARG A 29 2.47 -17.95 -5.58
N LYS A 30 2.18 -19.24 -5.48
CA LYS A 30 3.20 -20.31 -5.56
C LYS A 30 3.92 -20.36 -6.92
N ASP A 31 3.24 -19.93 -7.99
CA ASP A 31 3.75 -19.90 -9.35
C ASP A 31 4.44 -18.57 -9.72
N TYR A 32 4.51 -17.62 -8.78
CA TYR A 32 5.24 -16.38 -9.02
C TYR A 32 6.75 -16.63 -8.96
N THR A 33 7.39 -16.53 -10.11
CA THR A 33 8.85 -16.68 -10.24
C THR A 33 9.48 -15.30 -10.37
N GLY A 34 10.42 -14.98 -9.47
CA GLY A 34 11.20 -13.75 -9.54
C GLY A 34 12.17 -13.76 -10.72
N SER A 35 12.44 -12.60 -11.27
CA SER A 35 13.37 -12.40 -12.37
C SER A 35 14.50 -11.40 -12.06
N ASN A 36 14.70 -11.12 -10.77
CA ASN A 36 15.73 -10.20 -10.26
C ASN A 36 15.59 -8.75 -10.77
N LYS A 37 14.37 -8.31 -11.08
CA LYS A 37 14.10 -6.95 -11.59
C LYS A 37 14.53 -5.85 -10.64
N LEU A 38 14.58 -6.14 -9.34
CA LEU A 38 14.92 -5.18 -8.28
C LEU A 38 16.23 -5.53 -7.56
N LYS A 39 17.07 -6.38 -8.15
CA LYS A 39 18.33 -6.82 -7.57
C LYS A 39 19.20 -5.64 -7.13
N GLY A 40 19.61 -5.66 -5.86
CA GLY A 40 20.48 -4.63 -5.26
C GLY A 40 19.77 -3.30 -4.97
N LYS A 41 18.43 -3.23 -5.12
CA LYS A 41 17.64 -2.07 -4.73
C LYS A 41 17.25 -2.14 -3.26
N THR A 42 16.95 -0.97 -2.70
CA THR A 42 16.37 -0.84 -1.35
C THR A 42 15.00 -0.19 -1.47
N ALA A 43 13.99 -0.81 -0.86
CA ALA A 43 12.64 -0.28 -0.78
C ALA A 43 12.24 0.09 0.65
N LEU A 44 11.58 1.25 0.83
CA LEU A 44 10.86 1.61 2.05
C LEU A 44 9.36 1.53 1.77
N ILE A 45 8.63 0.75 2.58
CA ILE A 45 7.20 0.52 2.42
C ILE A 45 6.48 0.91 3.70
N THR A 46 5.56 1.89 3.63
CA THR A 46 4.70 2.22 4.76
C THR A 46 3.49 1.28 4.81
N GLY A 47 3.14 0.77 6.00
CA GLY A 47 2.13 -0.28 6.16
C GLY A 47 2.53 -1.58 5.47
N GLY A 48 3.83 -1.94 5.55
CA GLY A 48 4.38 -3.14 4.92
C GLY A 48 4.23 -4.42 5.77
N ASP A 49 3.62 -4.31 6.93
CA ASP A 49 3.39 -5.40 7.88
C ASP A 49 2.28 -6.36 7.47
N SER A 50 1.31 -5.92 6.68
CA SER A 50 0.13 -6.71 6.32
C SER A 50 -0.45 -6.32 4.96
N GLY A 51 -1.43 -7.09 4.49
CA GLY A 51 -2.24 -6.82 3.30
C GLY A 51 -1.41 -6.57 2.04
N ILE A 52 -1.76 -5.49 1.32
CA ILE A 52 -1.08 -5.11 0.08
C ILE A 52 0.39 -4.79 0.37
N GLY A 53 0.69 -4.06 1.45
CA GLY A 53 2.06 -3.69 1.81
C GLY A 53 2.96 -4.89 2.07
N ARG A 54 2.49 -5.91 2.81
CA ARG A 54 3.17 -7.20 2.99
C ARG A 54 3.43 -7.88 1.66
N SER A 55 2.39 -7.98 0.83
CA SER A 55 2.52 -8.63 -0.47
C SER A 55 3.55 -7.93 -1.37
N VAL A 56 3.54 -6.60 -1.40
CA VAL A 56 4.55 -5.79 -2.12
C VAL A 56 5.95 -6.07 -1.57
N ALA A 57 6.11 -6.09 -0.25
CA ALA A 57 7.39 -6.35 0.41
C ALA A 57 7.98 -7.71 0.03
N VAL A 58 7.15 -8.77 0.06
CA VAL A 58 7.58 -10.14 -0.29
C VAL A 58 7.88 -10.27 -1.78
N HIS A 59 7.07 -9.67 -2.66
CA HIS A 59 7.36 -9.67 -4.11
C HIS A 59 8.66 -8.90 -4.42
N PHE A 60 8.89 -7.75 -3.78
CA PHE A 60 10.12 -6.99 -3.98
C PHE A 60 11.36 -7.76 -3.47
N ALA A 61 11.22 -8.48 -2.35
CA ALA A 61 12.28 -9.36 -1.87
C ALA A 61 12.57 -10.49 -2.86
N ARG A 62 11.56 -11.15 -3.43
CA ARG A 62 11.71 -12.18 -4.47
C ARG A 62 12.34 -11.63 -5.76
N GLU A 63 12.19 -10.34 -6.01
CA GLU A 63 12.85 -9.63 -7.12
C GLU A 63 14.25 -9.09 -6.75
N GLY A 64 14.74 -9.38 -5.54
CA GLY A 64 16.11 -9.11 -5.11
C GLY A 64 16.33 -7.79 -4.38
N ALA A 65 15.28 -7.13 -3.87
CA ALA A 65 15.40 -5.89 -3.12
C ALA A 65 15.49 -6.12 -1.60
N ASN A 66 16.31 -5.33 -0.90
CA ASN A 66 16.26 -5.20 0.56
C ASN A 66 15.08 -4.31 0.97
N ILE A 67 14.44 -4.62 2.09
CA ILE A 67 13.16 -4.02 2.48
C ILE A 67 13.24 -3.35 3.85
N ALA A 68 12.78 -2.11 3.94
CA ALA A 68 12.40 -1.46 5.20
C ALA A 68 10.87 -1.37 5.28
N ILE A 69 10.30 -1.79 6.42
CA ILE A 69 8.86 -1.78 6.68
C ILE A 69 8.58 -0.80 7.81
N ALA A 70 7.78 0.24 7.52
CA ALA A 70 7.21 1.09 8.56
C ALA A 70 5.80 0.58 8.92
N TYR A 71 5.53 0.38 10.21
CA TYR A 71 4.26 -0.13 10.73
C TYR A 71 3.89 0.53 12.06
N TYR A 72 2.62 0.49 12.43
CA TYR A 72 2.15 1.17 13.64
C TYR A 72 2.40 0.34 14.90
N ASN A 73 1.59 -0.69 15.16
CA ASN A 73 1.69 -1.48 16.39
C ASN A 73 1.48 -3.00 16.19
N GLU A 74 1.25 -3.48 14.96
CA GLU A 74 1.01 -4.88 14.58
C GLU A 74 2.34 -5.66 14.53
N THR A 75 3.05 -5.73 15.68
CA THR A 75 4.41 -6.30 15.74
C THR A 75 4.46 -7.75 15.26
N LYS A 76 3.43 -8.58 15.56
CA LYS A 76 3.39 -9.97 15.09
C LYS A 76 3.33 -10.03 13.56
N ASP A 77 2.43 -9.26 12.95
CA ASP A 77 2.30 -9.23 11.49
C ASP A 77 3.60 -8.72 10.82
N ALA A 78 4.26 -7.72 11.43
CA ALA A 78 5.53 -7.20 10.94
C ALA A 78 6.68 -8.24 11.02
N GLU A 79 6.76 -9.00 12.11
CA GLU A 79 7.75 -10.08 12.24
C GLU A 79 7.45 -11.24 11.29
N ASP A 80 6.19 -11.59 11.08
CA ASP A 80 5.78 -12.60 10.09
C ASP A 80 6.21 -12.15 8.67
N THR A 81 5.99 -10.86 8.32
CA THR A 81 6.45 -10.30 7.03
C THR A 81 7.97 -10.32 6.91
N LYS A 82 8.68 -9.93 7.96
CA LYS A 82 10.14 -10.00 7.99
C LYS A 82 10.64 -11.43 7.74
N LYS A 83 10.04 -12.43 8.38
CA LYS A 83 10.38 -13.83 8.16
C LYS A 83 10.24 -14.22 6.68
N MET A 84 9.12 -13.86 6.04
CA MET A 84 8.90 -14.13 4.61
C MET A 84 9.97 -13.46 3.73
N ILE A 85 10.39 -12.22 4.05
CA ILE A 85 11.44 -11.51 3.31
C ILE A 85 12.81 -12.21 3.46
N LEU A 86 13.13 -12.67 4.68
CA LEU A 86 14.36 -13.41 4.93
C LEU A 86 14.39 -14.76 4.20
N GLU A 87 13.24 -15.44 4.07
CA GLU A 87 13.10 -16.67 3.27
C GLU A 87 13.35 -16.43 1.77
N GLU A 88 13.16 -15.19 1.27
CA GLU A 88 13.53 -14.79 -0.08
C GLU A 88 15.02 -14.41 -0.23
N GLY A 89 15.81 -14.53 0.85
CA GLY A 89 17.25 -14.24 0.87
C GLY A 89 17.59 -12.76 0.94
N GLN A 90 16.64 -11.89 1.29
CA GLN A 90 16.87 -10.45 1.40
C GLN A 90 16.83 -9.96 2.84
N GLU A 91 17.44 -8.80 3.13
CA GLU A 91 17.40 -8.19 4.45
C GLU A 91 16.09 -7.39 4.67
N CYS A 92 15.64 -7.40 5.94
CA CYS A 92 14.46 -6.63 6.37
C CYS A 92 14.75 -5.76 7.59
N LEU A 93 14.36 -4.48 7.52
CA LEU A 93 14.40 -3.53 8.64
C LEU A 93 12.98 -3.21 9.08
N LEU A 94 12.66 -3.44 10.34
CA LEU A 94 11.37 -3.09 10.94
C LEU A 94 11.43 -1.73 11.64
N LEU A 95 10.49 -0.84 11.32
CA LEU A 95 10.42 0.54 11.79
C LEU A 95 9.04 0.79 12.42
N LYS A 96 8.92 0.52 13.73
CA LYS A 96 7.68 0.69 14.48
C LYS A 96 7.48 2.15 14.87
N GLY A 97 6.28 2.71 14.61
CA GLY A 97 5.87 4.03 15.07
C GLY A 97 4.66 4.60 14.34
N ASP A 98 4.29 5.81 14.73
CA ASP A 98 3.11 6.50 14.24
C ASP A 98 3.45 7.45 13.09
N LEU A 99 2.93 7.15 11.90
CA LEU A 99 3.13 7.96 10.68
C LEU A 99 2.46 9.35 10.75
N LYS A 100 1.52 9.59 11.65
CA LYS A 100 0.97 10.93 11.89
C LYS A 100 2.02 11.90 12.42
N LYS A 101 3.10 11.37 12.99
CA LYS A 101 4.22 12.16 13.52
C LYS A 101 5.25 12.43 12.41
N GLU A 102 5.36 13.67 11.97
CA GLU A 102 6.34 14.10 10.96
C GLU A 102 7.77 13.64 11.28
N ALA A 103 8.19 13.77 12.55
CA ALA A 103 9.51 13.35 12.99
C ALA A 103 9.76 11.85 12.76
N PHE A 104 8.73 10.99 12.96
CA PHE A 104 8.81 9.57 12.66
C PHE A 104 8.94 9.33 11.15
N CYS A 105 8.13 10.01 10.33
CA CYS A 105 8.20 9.92 8.87
C CYS A 105 9.59 10.26 8.33
N ARG A 106 10.23 11.31 8.83
CA ARG A 106 11.60 11.65 8.46
C ARG A 106 12.61 10.61 8.96
N ASN A 107 12.42 10.08 10.16
CA ASN A 107 13.34 9.12 10.78
C ASN A 107 13.36 7.76 10.08
N ILE A 108 12.21 7.26 9.56
CA ILE A 108 12.17 5.99 8.84
C ILE A 108 13.03 6.03 7.56
N VAL A 109 13.06 7.15 6.85
CA VAL A 109 13.94 7.34 5.69
C VAL A 109 15.41 7.30 6.13
N LYS A 110 15.78 8.10 7.14
CA LYS A 110 17.17 8.14 7.66
C LYS A 110 17.65 6.77 8.14
N LYS A 111 16.81 6.02 8.86
CA LYS A 111 17.16 4.66 9.32
C LYS A 111 17.30 3.67 8.15
N THR A 112 16.47 3.80 7.11
CA THR A 112 16.59 2.98 5.90
C THR A 112 17.94 3.22 5.22
N ILE A 113 18.31 4.51 5.02
CA ILE A 113 19.61 4.89 4.44
C ILE A 113 20.77 4.39 5.33
N ALA A 114 20.67 4.58 6.65
CA ALA A 114 21.73 4.15 7.57
C ALA A 114 21.93 2.63 7.54
N LYS A 115 20.87 1.83 7.36
CA LYS A 115 20.96 0.36 7.32
C LYS A 115 21.44 -0.15 5.97
N PHE A 116 20.94 0.39 4.85
CA PHE A 116 21.14 -0.19 3.52
C PHE A 116 22.01 0.68 2.58
N GLY A 117 22.38 1.87 2.98
CA GLY A 117 23.20 2.80 2.18
C GLY A 117 22.45 3.53 1.07
N SER A 118 21.20 3.14 0.76
CA SER A 118 20.41 3.73 -0.33
C SER A 118 18.92 3.64 -0.06
N LEU A 119 18.13 4.43 -0.81
CA LEU A 119 16.69 4.30 -0.94
C LEU A 119 16.35 4.48 -2.43
N ASN A 120 15.96 3.39 -3.09
CA ASN A 120 15.68 3.40 -4.53
C ASN A 120 14.18 3.38 -4.84
N ILE A 121 13.38 2.80 -3.93
CA ILE A 121 11.95 2.63 -4.11
C ILE A 121 11.25 3.06 -2.83
N LEU A 122 10.38 4.07 -2.94
CA LEU A 122 9.48 4.46 -1.87
C LEU A 122 8.07 4.01 -2.21
N VAL A 123 7.44 3.22 -1.33
CA VAL A 123 6.04 2.84 -1.44
C VAL A 123 5.24 3.48 -0.30
N ASN A 124 4.47 4.50 -0.61
CA ASN A 124 3.51 5.10 0.30
C ASN A 124 2.20 4.30 0.22
N ASN A 125 1.91 3.48 1.25
CA ASN A 125 0.80 2.53 1.20
C ASN A 125 -0.08 2.55 2.46
N ALA A 126 0.45 2.87 3.64
CA ALA A 126 -0.31 2.88 4.89
C ALA A 126 -1.60 3.70 4.79
N ALA A 127 -2.71 3.17 5.31
CA ALA A 127 -4.00 3.85 5.34
C ALA A 127 -4.92 3.29 6.42
N VAL A 128 -5.86 4.12 6.84
CA VAL A 128 -7.04 3.78 7.65
C VAL A 128 -8.31 4.21 6.93
N GLN A 129 -9.46 3.64 7.29
CA GLN A 129 -10.77 4.06 6.79
C GLN A 129 -11.84 3.85 7.87
N PHE A 130 -12.80 4.77 7.94
CA PHE A 130 -13.88 4.75 8.92
C PHE A 130 -15.21 4.91 8.17
N PRO A 131 -15.96 3.80 7.96
CA PRO A 131 -17.23 3.86 7.27
C PRO A 131 -18.27 4.69 8.05
N GLU A 132 -18.89 5.66 7.38
CA GLU A 132 -20.03 6.43 7.89
C GLU A 132 -21.03 6.66 6.74
N LYS A 133 -22.31 6.43 7.01
CA LYS A 133 -23.40 6.53 6.00
C LYS A 133 -24.02 7.92 5.94
N GLU A 134 -23.85 8.71 6.98
CA GLU A 134 -24.47 10.01 7.14
C GLU A 134 -23.42 11.11 7.24
N ILE A 135 -23.36 11.99 6.26
CA ILE A 135 -22.32 13.04 6.18
C ILE A 135 -22.25 13.90 7.45
N GLN A 136 -23.39 14.17 8.10
CA GLN A 136 -23.46 14.98 9.32
C GLN A 136 -22.86 14.28 10.56
N LYS A 137 -22.59 12.98 10.49
CA LYS A 137 -21.96 12.22 11.57
C LYS A 137 -20.44 12.17 11.46
N ILE A 138 -19.89 12.58 10.33
CA ILE A 138 -18.44 12.66 10.13
C ILE A 138 -17.92 13.86 10.92
N ASP A 139 -17.29 13.60 12.04
CA ASP A 139 -16.77 14.65 12.91
C ASP A 139 -15.34 15.07 12.54
N LYS A 140 -14.90 16.18 13.15
CA LYS A 140 -13.55 16.72 12.95
C LYS A 140 -12.46 15.69 13.32
N LYS A 141 -12.69 14.86 14.34
CA LYS A 141 -11.72 13.87 14.80
C LYS A 141 -11.49 12.81 13.75
N GLN A 142 -12.57 12.27 13.16
CA GLN A 142 -12.49 11.29 12.08
C GLN A 142 -11.78 11.87 10.85
N ILE A 143 -12.13 13.10 10.44
CA ILE A 143 -11.48 13.77 9.30
C ILE A 143 -9.99 13.89 9.54
N LEU A 144 -9.57 14.41 10.69
CA LEU A 144 -8.16 14.57 11.03
C LEU A 144 -7.43 13.23 11.07
N GLU A 145 -7.98 12.21 11.75
CA GLU A 145 -7.38 10.87 11.82
C GLU A 145 -7.14 10.29 10.42
N THR A 146 -8.13 10.43 9.52
CA THR A 146 -8.03 9.92 8.15
C THR A 146 -6.98 10.68 7.33
N PHE A 147 -6.97 12.02 7.39
CA PHE A 147 -6.01 12.83 6.63
C PHE A 147 -4.58 12.73 7.17
N GLU A 148 -4.40 12.77 8.48
CA GLU A 148 -3.10 12.65 9.14
C GLU A 148 -2.45 11.29 8.89
N THR A 149 -3.25 10.23 8.73
CA THR A 149 -2.73 8.88 8.45
C THR A 149 -2.55 8.65 6.95
N ASN A 150 -3.51 9.05 6.12
CA ASN A 150 -3.57 8.62 4.72
C ASN A 150 -2.87 9.54 3.73
N ILE A 151 -2.63 10.82 4.07
CA ILE A 151 -2.06 11.77 3.10
C ILE A 151 -0.87 12.57 3.64
N PHE A 152 -0.86 13.03 4.88
CA PHE A 152 0.26 13.83 5.38
C PHE A 152 1.59 13.06 5.35
N PRO A 153 1.64 11.75 5.71
CA PRO A 153 2.87 10.96 5.61
C PRO A 153 3.45 10.91 4.19
N PHE A 154 2.61 10.94 3.15
CA PHE A 154 3.08 10.95 1.76
C PHE A 154 3.98 12.16 1.50
N PHE A 155 3.61 13.34 2.02
CA PHE A 155 4.46 14.53 1.95
C PHE A 155 5.72 14.36 2.79
N TYR A 156 5.58 14.03 4.08
CA TYR A 156 6.71 14.01 5.01
C TYR A 156 7.78 12.99 4.61
N VAL A 157 7.38 11.77 4.25
CA VAL A 157 8.29 10.72 3.83
C VAL A 157 8.92 11.06 2.49
N SER A 158 8.14 11.53 1.50
CA SER A 158 8.66 11.88 0.18
C SER A 158 9.64 13.07 0.23
N ILE A 159 9.34 14.12 1.01
CA ILE A 159 10.24 15.27 1.19
C ILE A 159 11.59 14.81 1.77
N GLU A 160 11.60 13.94 2.76
CA GLU A 160 12.85 13.41 3.31
C GLU A 160 13.56 12.47 2.33
N ALA A 161 12.82 11.59 1.65
CA ALA A 161 13.35 10.66 0.65
C ALA A 161 14.07 11.39 -0.49
N MET A 162 13.55 12.54 -0.93
CA MET A 162 14.13 13.35 -2.00
C MET A 162 15.52 13.88 -1.72
N LYS A 163 15.98 13.87 -0.46
CA LYS A 163 17.37 14.23 -0.11
C LYS A 163 18.36 13.12 -0.49
N HIS A 164 17.88 11.91 -0.78
CA HIS A 164 18.68 10.70 -0.97
C HIS A 164 18.41 10.01 -2.31
N MET A 165 17.20 10.18 -2.87
CA MET A 165 16.81 9.58 -4.15
C MET A 165 17.46 10.29 -5.33
N LYS A 166 17.77 9.55 -6.37
CA LYS A 166 18.48 9.99 -7.57
C LYS A 166 17.85 9.45 -8.86
N LYS A 167 18.38 9.84 -10.00
CA LYS A 167 17.94 9.34 -11.33
C LYS A 167 17.83 7.80 -11.33
N GLY A 168 16.70 7.30 -11.79
CA GLY A 168 16.36 5.89 -11.86
C GLY A 168 15.62 5.35 -10.64
N ASP A 169 15.48 6.14 -9.55
CA ASP A 169 14.66 5.78 -8.38
C ASP A 169 13.18 6.09 -8.64
N THR A 170 12.28 5.53 -7.80
CA THR A 170 10.84 5.68 -8.02
C THR A 170 10.04 5.78 -6.73
N ILE A 171 8.94 6.53 -6.78
CA ILE A 171 7.92 6.62 -5.74
C ILE A 171 6.63 5.96 -6.28
N ILE A 172 6.01 5.09 -5.49
CA ILE A 172 4.77 4.41 -5.83
C ILE A 172 3.76 4.67 -4.72
N ASN A 173 2.60 5.20 -5.10
CA ASN A 173 1.58 5.63 -4.16
C ASN A 173 0.34 4.72 -4.25
N THR A 174 -0.14 4.20 -3.11
CA THR A 174 -1.37 3.42 -3.04
C THR A 174 -2.57 4.35 -2.91
N THR A 175 -3.31 4.57 -3.99
CA THR A 175 -4.60 5.24 -3.98
C THR A 175 -5.75 4.23 -3.82
N SER A 176 -6.87 4.37 -4.49
CA SER A 176 -8.02 3.46 -4.45
C SER A 176 -8.94 3.71 -5.65
N VAL A 177 -9.71 2.71 -6.04
CA VAL A 177 -10.83 2.88 -6.98
C VAL A 177 -11.83 3.94 -6.49
N THR A 178 -11.96 4.13 -5.17
CA THR A 178 -12.86 5.14 -4.58
C THR A 178 -12.42 6.58 -4.84
N ALA A 179 -11.16 6.82 -5.22
CA ALA A 179 -10.69 8.13 -5.68
C ALA A 179 -11.37 8.56 -7.00
N TYR A 180 -11.87 7.62 -7.76
CA TYR A 180 -12.47 7.84 -9.10
C TYR A 180 -13.99 7.73 -9.07
N ARG A 181 -14.52 6.67 -8.46
CA ARG A 181 -15.99 6.46 -8.42
C ARG A 181 -16.67 7.00 -7.16
N GLY A 182 -15.89 7.44 -6.17
CA GLY A 182 -16.42 7.76 -4.85
C GLY A 182 -16.84 6.51 -4.05
N SER A 183 -17.37 6.75 -2.86
CA SER A 183 -17.99 5.73 -2.02
C SER A 183 -19.02 6.39 -1.10
N ALA A 184 -20.24 5.87 -1.07
CA ALA A 184 -21.32 6.38 -0.22
C ALA A 184 -21.08 6.19 1.29
N HIS A 185 -20.03 5.45 1.67
CA HIS A 185 -19.73 5.12 3.08
C HIS A 185 -18.32 5.52 3.51
N LEU A 186 -17.50 6.07 2.62
CA LEU A 186 -16.08 6.36 2.86
C LEU A 186 -15.71 7.74 2.30
N LEU A 187 -16.46 8.78 2.70
CA LEU A 187 -16.29 10.12 2.14
C LEU A 187 -14.89 10.69 2.38
N ASP A 188 -14.44 10.69 3.64
CA ASP A 188 -13.13 11.19 4.05
C ASP A 188 -11.98 10.35 3.48
N TYR A 189 -12.10 9.02 3.52
CA TYR A 189 -11.15 8.10 2.89
C TYR A 189 -11.04 8.35 1.38
N SER A 190 -12.16 8.42 0.65
CA SER A 190 -12.18 8.67 -0.79
C SER A 190 -11.53 10.02 -1.13
N SER A 191 -11.77 11.04 -0.29
CA SER A 191 -11.14 12.36 -0.41
C SER A 191 -9.63 12.29 -0.27
N THR A 192 -9.11 11.53 0.72
CA THR A 192 -7.66 11.32 0.84
C THR A 192 -7.09 10.56 -0.36
N LYS A 193 -7.83 9.57 -0.89
CA LYS A 193 -7.37 8.79 -2.05
C LYS A 193 -7.39 9.61 -3.34
N GLY A 194 -8.32 10.56 -3.50
CA GLY A 194 -8.29 11.58 -4.56
C GLY A 194 -7.11 12.53 -4.42
N SER A 195 -6.79 12.96 -3.19
CA SER A 195 -5.60 13.77 -2.90
C SER A 195 -4.30 13.05 -3.31
N ILE A 196 -4.21 11.73 -3.10
CA ILE A 196 -3.05 10.93 -3.53
C ILE A 196 -2.89 10.89 -5.06
N VAL A 197 -3.99 10.85 -5.81
CA VAL A 197 -3.94 10.94 -7.28
C VAL A 197 -3.35 12.28 -7.71
N SER A 198 -3.83 13.38 -7.15
CA SER A 198 -3.31 14.73 -7.43
C SER A 198 -1.84 14.86 -7.00
N PHE A 199 -1.48 14.36 -5.80
CA PHE A 199 -0.09 14.30 -5.33
C PHE A 199 0.81 13.56 -6.32
N THR A 200 0.39 12.39 -6.80
CA THR A 200 1.16 11.56 -7.75
C THR A 200 1.44 12.31 -9.05
N ARG A 201 0.41 12.94 -9.63
CA ARG A 201 0.52 13.70 -10.88
C ARG A 201 1.43 14.93 -10.70
N SER A 202 1.26 15.69 -9.63
CA SER A 202 2.06 16.88 -9.35
C SER A 202 3.52 16.52 -9.05
N ALA A 203 3.76 15.53 -8.21
CA ALA A 203 5.11 15.08 -7.88
C ALA A 203 5.83 14.49 -9.10
N SER A 204 5.13 13.80 -10.00
CA SER A 204 5.72 13.28 -11.24
C SER A 204 6.26 14.42 -12.12
N ASN A 205 5.49 15.51 -12.28
CA ASN A 205 5.93 16.67 -13.04
C ASN A 205 7.14 17.36 -12.40
N MET A 206 7.15 17.49 -11.06
CA MET A 206 8.27 18.11 -10.34
C MET A 206 9.56 17.30 -10.40
N LEU A 207 9.46 15.97 -10.57
CA LEU A 207 10.60 15.05 -10.44
C LEU A 207 11.07 14.45 -11.77
N ALA A 208 10.33 14.68 -12.86
CA ALA A 208 10.64 14.13 -14.18
C ALA A 208 12.05 14.53 -14.67
N GLU A 209 12.41 15.82 -14.56
CA GLU A 209 13.75 16.32 -14.96
C GLU A 209 14.88 15.72 -14.11
N LYS A 210 14.58 15.32 -12.86
CA LYS A 210 15.53 14.61 -12.01
C LYS A 210 15.65 13.13 -12.35
N GLY A 211 14.85 12.64 -13.30
CA GLY A 211 14.80 11.23 -13.70
C GLY A 211 14.24 10.31 -12.62
N ILE A 212 13.40 10.84 -11.72
CA ILE A 212 12.68 10.08 -10.68
C ILE A 212 11.23 9.92 -11.12
N ARG A 213 10.75 8.70 -11.18
CA ARG A 213 9.38 8.39 -11.58
C ARG A 213 8.45 8.38 -10.38
N VAL A 214 7.24 8.88 -10.55
CA VAL A 214 6.20 8.84 -9.52
C VAL A 214 4.92 8.33 -10.15
N ASN A 215 4.46 7.15 -9.71
CA ASN A 215 3.25 6.50 -10.21
C ASN A 215 2.39 6.02 -9.04
N GLY A 216 1.21 5.52 -9.33
CA GLY A 216 0.33 4.96 -8.32
C GLY A 216 -0.35 3.68 -8.75
N VAL A 217 -0.93 3.02 -7.76
CA VAL A 217 -1.84 1.88 -7.95
C VAL A 217 -3.16 2.23 -7.27
N ALA A 218 -4.27 1.98 -7.97
CA ALA A 218 -5.64 2.13 -7.46
C ALA A 218 -6.28 0.74 -7.33
N PRO A 219 -6.13 0.07 -6.17
CA PRO A 219 -6.79 -1.20 -5.95
C PRO A 219 -8.31 -1.06 -5.88
N GLY A 220 -9.03 -2.08 -6.32
CA GLY A 220 -10.43 -2.32 -6.00
C GLY A 220 -10.61 -2.95 -4.61
N PRO A 221 -11.66 -3.74 -4.40
CA PRO A 221 -11.88 -4.46 -3.15
C PRO A 221 -10.87 -5.62 -3.01
N ILE A 222 -9.89 -5.45 -2.15
CA ILE A 222 -8.83 -6.44 -1.88
C ILE A 222 -8.97 -7.00 -0.46
N TRP A 223 -8.87 -8.31 -0.31
CA TRP A 223 -8.98 -9.00 0.96
C TRP A 223 -7.74 -8.74 1.84
N THR A 224 -7.86 -7.80 2.77
CA THR A 224 -6.79 -7.33 3.67
C THR A 224 -7.36 -7.10 5.07
N PRO A 225 -6.51 -6.97 6.12
CA PRO A 225 -6.97 -6.67 7.48
C PRO A 225 -7.79 -5.39 7.61
N LEU A 226 -7.64 -4.45 6.69
CA LEU A 226 -8.43 -3.22 6.65
C LEU A 226 -9.94 -3.52 6.52
N ILE A 227 -10.32 -4.63 5.87
CA ILE A 227 -11.72 -4.95 5.60
C ILE A 227 -12.47 -5.40 6.86
N PRO A 228 -12.06 -6.47 7.57
CA PRO A 228 -12.73 -6.86 8.80
C PRO A 228 -12.52 -5.88 9.96
N SER A 229 -11.58 -4.95 9.87
CA SER A 229 -11.41 -3.89 10.86
C SER A 229 -12.24 -2.63 10.59
N SER A 230 -12.84 -2.53 9.40
CA SER A 230 -13.67 -1.38 9.00
C SER A 230 -15.15 -1.72 8.88
N PHE A 231 -15.48 -2.93 8.46
CA PHE A 231 -16.84 -3.34 8.13
C PHE A 231 -17.35 -4.41 9.08
N ASP A 232 -18.67 -4.45 9.26
CA ASP A 232 -19.32 -5.51 10.03
C ASP A 232 -19.29 -6.86 9.29
N GLY A 233 -19.59 -7.95 10.02
CA GLY A 233 -19.54 -9.29 9.46
C GLY A 233 -20.53 -9.54 8.31
N LYS A 234 -21.62 -8.75 8.18
CA LYS A 234 -22.57 -8.89 7.05
C LYS A 234 -21.99 -8.27 5.79
N GLU A 235 -21.32 -7.13 5.92
CA GLU A 235 -20.65 -6.45 4.81
C GLU A 235 -19.43 -7.26 4.35
N VAL A 236 -18.65 -7.83 5.28
CA VAL A 236 -17.52 -8.73 4.98
C VAL A 236 -17.94 -9.93 4.12
N LYS A 237 -19.11 -10.55 4.39
CA LYS A 237 -19.63 -11.68 3.58
C LYS A 237 -19.88 -11.32 2.11
N LYS A 238 -20.20 -10.07 1.82
CA LYS A 238 -20.52 -9.59 0.47
C LYS A 238 -19.36 -8.90 -0.22
N PHE A 239 -18.23 -8.73 0.51
CA PHE A 239 -17.13 -7.93 0.04
C PHE A 239 -16.58 -8.40 -1.31
N GLY A 240 -16.53 -7.48 -2.27
CA GLY A 240 -16.04 -7.69 -3.63
C GLY A 240 -17.00 -8.38 -4.60
N LYS A 241 -18.21 -8.77 -4.17
CA LYS A 241 -19.20 -9.44 -5.06
C LYS A 241 -19.78 -8.54 -6.14
N ASP A 242 -19.72 -7.25 -5.96
CA ASP A 242 -20.19 -6.22 -6.86
C ASP A 242 -19.20 -5.82 -7.95
N THR A 243 -17.99 -6.39 -7.92
CA THR A 243 -17.05 -6.19 -9.03
C THR A 243 -17.46 -7.00 -10.26
N PRO A 244 -17.09 -6.59 -11.49
CA PRO A 244 -17.30 -7.40 -12.70
C PRO A 244 -16.74 -8.82 -12.62
N MET A 245 -15.63 -9.03 -11.89
CA MET A 245 -15.07 -10.37 -11.63
C MET A 245 -15.84 -11.15 -10.55
N GLY A 246 -16.83 -10.56 -9.87
CA GLY A 246 -17.71 -11.20 -8.89
C GLY A 246 -17.04 -11.62 -7.59
N ARG A 247 -15.85 -11.12 -7.29
CA ARG A 247 -15.09 -11.47 -6.08
C ARG A 247 -14.14 -10.35 -5.66
N ALA A 248 -13.70 -10.42 -4.41
CA ALA A 248 -12.55 -9.61 -3.99
C ALA A 248 -11.24 -10.14 -4.60
N GLY A 249 -10.32 -9.23 -4.85
CA GLY A 249 -8.94 -9.56 -5.17
C GLY A 249 -8.13 -9.97 -3.95
N GLN A 250 -6.96 -10.55 -4.19
CA GLN A 250 -5.97 -10.87 -3.17
C GLN A 250 -4.77 -9.91 -3.24
N PRO A 251 -4.05 -9.66 -2.13
CA PRO A 251 -2.82 -8.90 -2.16
C PRO A 251 -1.83 -9.37 -3.24
N SER A 252 -1.70 -10.69 -3.43
CA SER A 252 -0.87 -11.31 -4.46
C SER A 252 -1.25 -10.95 -5.91
N GLU A 253 -2.48 -10.49 -6.15
CA GLU A 253 -2.95 -10.06 -7.46
C GLU A 253 -2.65 -8.57 -7.72
N VAL A 254 -2.34 -7.81 -6.67
CA VAL A 254 -2.05 -6.37 -6.75
C VAL A 254 -0.55 -6.09 -6.77
N ALA A 255 0.23 -6.82 -5.98
CA ALA A 255 1.67 -6.58 -5.81
C ALA A 255 2.50 -6.63 -7.11
N PRO A 256 2.19 -7.48 -8.12
CA PRO A 256 2.93 -7.45 -9.39
C PRO A 256 2.90 -6.11 -10.12
N ALA A 257 1.85 -5.31 -9.95
CA ALA A 257 1.79 -3.95 -10.50
C ALA A 257 2.85 -3.04 -9.87
N TYR A 258 3.14 -3.20 -8.58
CA TYR A 258 4.21 -2.46 -7.91
C TYR A 258 5.59 -2.91 -8.38
N VAL A 259 5.80 -4.21 -8.63
CA VAL A 259 7.05 -4.73 -9.22
C VAL A 259 7.27 -4.10 -10.60
N PHE A 260 6.25 -4.08 -11.45
CA PHE A 260 6.30 -3.41 -12.75
C PHE A 260 6.69 -1.94 -12.60
N LEU A 261 5.98 -1.18 -11.76
CA LEU A 261 6.24 0.25 -11.55
C LEU A 261 7.63 0.52 -10.94
N ALA A 262 8.14 -0.38 -10.10
CA ALA A 262 9.45 -0.27 -9.48
C ALA A 262 10.61 -0.57 -10.43
N SER A 263 10.35 -1.38 -11.46
CA SER A 263 11.37 -1.90 -12.38
C SER A 263 11.63 -0.96 -13.58
N GLN A 264 12.61 -1.35 -14.40
CA GLN A 264 12.91 -0.68 -15.67
C GLN A 264 11.84 -0.92 -16.75
N ASP A 265 10.96 -1.92 -16.57
CA ASP A 265 9.84 -2.16 -17.48
C ASP A 265 8.88 -0.95 -17.55
N ALA A 266 8.84 -0.13 -16.50
CA ALA A 266 8.07 1.11 -16.44
C ALA A 266 8.93 2.37 -16.69
N SER A 267 10.07 2.25 -17.37
CA SER A 267 11.04 3.36 -17.53
C SER A 267 10.46 4.60 -18.26
N TYR A 268 9.46 4.44 -19.11
CA TYR A 268 8.77 5.54 -19.79
C TYR A 268 7.40 5.89 -19.17
N MET A 269 7.20 5.56 -17.88
CA MET A 269 5.93 5.75 -17.18
C MET A 269 6.11 6.57 -15.92
N THR A 270 5.49 7.76 -15.89
CA THR A 270 5.40 8.63 -14.70
C THR A 270 4.07 9.37 -14.69
N GLY A 271 3.55 9.71 -13.51
CA GLY A 271 2.26 10.39 -13.34
C GLY A 271 1.03 9.51 -13.56
N GLN A 272 1.21 8.19 -13.77
CA GLN A 272 0.13 7.28 -14.11
C GLN A 272 -0.36 6.48 -12.91
N ILE A 273 -1.62 6.04 -12.98
CA ILE A 273 -2.25 5.19 -11.96
C ILE A 273 -2.69 3.89 -12.64
N LEU A 274 -2.21 2.75 -12.11
CA LEU A 274 -2.66 1.42 -12.53
C LEU A 274 -3.88 0.98 -11.73
N HIS A 275 -4.94 0.57 -12.41
CA HIS A 275 -6.19 0.13 -11.79
C HIS A 275 -6.25 -1.40 -11.70
N ILE A 276 -6.01 -1.95 -10.52
CA ILE A 276 -6.12 -3.39 -10.23
C ILE A 276 -7.39 -3.59 -9.40
N ASN A 277 -8.55 -3.58 -10.05
CA ASN A 277 -9.84 -3.33 -9.40
C ASN A 277 -10.95 -4.36 -9.69
N GLY A 278 -10.61 -5.48 -10.34
CA GLY A 278 -11.60 -6.52 -10.65
C GLY A 278 -12.54 -6.17 -11.82
N GLY A 279 -12.13 -5.24 -12.69
CA GLY A 279 -12.83 -4.90 -13.93
C GLY A 279 -13.74 -3.68 -13.84
N GLU A 280 -13.73 -2.93 -12.72
CA GLU A 280 -14.45 -1.66 -12.64
C GLU A 280 -13.86 -0.66 -13.65
N ILE A 281 -14.70 -0.12 -14.55
CA ILE A 281 -14.31 0.95 -15.48
C ILE A 281 -14.41 2.27 -14.75
N VAL A 282 -13.29 2.97 -14.68
CA VAL A 282 -13.20 4.29 -14.03
C VAL A 282 -12.61 5.28 -15.02
N GLY A 283 -13.30 6.38 -15.26
CA GLY A 283 -12.78 7.48 -16.06
C GLY A 283 -11.58 8.12 -15.35
N GLY A 284 -10.45 8.24 -16.05
CA GLY A 284 -9.16 8.66 -15.51
C GLY A 284 -9.00 10.14 -15.28
#